data_f8533079bb6c1645abd6b01cc2362a92
#
_entry.id   f8533079bb6c1645abd6b01cc2362a92
#
_cell.length_a   1.000
_cell.length_b   1.000
_cell.length_c   1.000
_cell.angle_alpha   90.00
_cell.angle_beta   90.00
_cell.angle_gamma   90.00
#
_symmetry.space_group_name_H-M   'P 1'
#
loop_
_entity.id
_entity.type
_entity.pdbx_description
1 polymer ?
#
loop_
_entity_poly.entity_id
_entity_poly.type
_entity_poly.pdbx_seq_one_letter_code
_entity_poly.pdbx_strand_id
1 'polypeptide(L)'
;MKKRCMAAALSVLSAAMLLGGCVPKATSNTKANETTTPVESSNFNETGLPIVNEPVSITLAAITSKNKNFEELVYFQQMEESTNVDVNWNMNAKEGWDEKKALLFAGNNLPDAFYGYEILTEVDVIKYASQGMLIPLNDLIDKYAPNLKHAMEVNPTLEAQITASDGNIYSLPTFTSLDPDTYSKLFINKNWLDQLGLEVPEALDEFEAVLKEFKANDLNGNGDAGDEIPFTFRAQDLRQQNLAPMFGSWGQVDDYTHFIVDDGTVIYTAQTEPWKEGIEYFNKLYSQGLMDPEGFTHDFNVYVAKIQDPSKIVGAFLGWSCNSTAGPNRDDFIALAPLKGPKGDQLWANSPSKISCKSAFAITKAARNPEVIMRWIDESYEPENSLQVNQGLFDYSLEKTENGGYRYLPLPEGKLQSELIHDYGPGTDGVFGVLPEVADKLELNANLKERAELDEFYAPYNVPLENVYPSVLFDIEEIDRISVLKTDIDAYVEQNYANWISKGGIEEEWDAYVEKLKALHVDEYIQIYQQAYDRYAKTMGWTE
;
A
#
# COMPACT_ATOMS: atom_id res chain seq x y z
N MET A 1 13.28 -59.69 -9.55
CA MET A 1 14.49 -60.38 -10.08
C MET A 1 15.57 -59.35 -10.31
N LYS A 2 16.62 -59.47 -9.50
CA LYS A 2 18.08 -59.30 -9.75
C LYS A 2 18.51 -57.97 -10.41
N LYS A 3 19.16 -57.01 -9.64
CA LYS A 3 20.60 -56.93 -9.25
C LYS A 3 21.50 -56.57 -10.46
N ARG A 4 22.33 -55.53 -10.47
CA ARG A 4 23.53 -55.13 -9.72
C ARG A 4 24.12 -53.90 -10.38
N CYS A 5 24.49 -52.83 -9.71
CA CYS A 5 25.82 -52.47 -9.22
C CYS A 5 26.99 -52.60 -10.22
N MET A 6 27.66 -51.48 -10.50
CA MET A 6 29.09 -51.34 -10.16
C MET A 6 29.66 -49.97 -10.56
N ALA A 7 30.45 -49.47 -9.68
CA ALA A 7 31.27 -48.27 -9.70
C ALA A 7 32.66 -48.54 -10.29
N ALA A 8 33.39 -47.47 -10.57
CA ALA A 8 34.84 -47.23 -10.53
C ALA A 8 35.23 -46.26 -11.63
N ALA A 9 35.75 -45.11 -11.40
CA ALA A 9 36.96 -44.57 -10.81
C ALA A 9 38.10 -44.29 -11.82
N LEU A 10 38.54 -43.02 -11.76
CA LEU A 10 39.86 -42.43 -12.09
C LEU A 10 40.53 -42.65 -13.46
N SER A 11 40.88 -41.56 -14.14
CA SER A 11 42.28 -41.10 -14.25
C SER A 11 42.44 -39.83 -15.10
N VAL A 12 43.30 -38.97 -14.62
CA VAL A 12 43.92 -37.77 -15.18
C VAL A 12 44.63 -38.05 -16.49
N LEU A 13 44.60 -37.16 -17.49
CA LEU A 13 45.79 -36.73 -18.25
C LEU A 13 45.54 -35.39 -18.98
N SER A 14 46.46 -34.47 -18.78
CA SER A 14 46.64 -33.18 -19.42
C SER A 14 47.14 -33.34 -20.87
N ALA A 15 46.60 -32.55 -21.82
CA ALA A 15 47.35 -32.17 -23.02
C ALA A 15 46.81 -30.83 -23.53
N ALA A 16 47.66 -29.84 -23.57
CA ALA A 16 47.47 -28.54 -24.21
C ALA A 16 47.54 -28.70 -25.74
N MET A 17 46.60 -28.11 -26.48
CA MET A 17 46.82 -27.70 -27.86
C MET A 17 46.16 -26.36 -28.12
N LEU A 18 47.01 -25.42 -28.48
CA LEU A 18 46.70 -24.13 -29.10
C LEU A 18 46.10 -24.33 -30.48
N LEU A 19 44.92 -23.83 -30.73
CA LEU A 19 44.44 -23.47 -32.05
C LEU A 19 43.58 -22.23 -31.98
N GLY A 20 44.02 -21.17 -32.63
CA GLY A 20 43.32 -19.89 -32.72
C GLY A 20 42.05 -20.02 -33.56
N GLY A 21 40.97 -19.45 -33.06
CA GLY A 21 39.73 -19.25 -33.76
C GLY A 21 39.16 -17.88 -33.41
N CYS A 22 39.03 -17.01 -34.42
CA CYS A 22 38.44 -15.68 -34.31
C CYS A 22 37.02 -15.75 -33.76
N VAL A 23 36.81 -15.13 -32.62
CA VAL A 23 35.48 -14.83 -32.09
C VAL A 23 35.16 -13.35 -32.37
N PRO A 24 33.99 -12.99 -32.91
CA PRO A 24 33.65 -11.59 -33.10
C PRO A 24 33.47 -10.93 -31.72
N LYS A 25 34.10 -9.80 -31.56
CA LYS A 25 34.04 -8.92 -30.40
C LYS A 25 32.61 -8.42 -30.28
N ALA A 26 31.83 -8.96 -29.33
CA ALA A 26 30.67 -8.31 -28.82
C ALA A 26 31.17 -7.11 -28.00
N THR A 27 30.89 -5.92 -28.44
CA THR A 27 31.10 -4.67 -27.69
C THR A 27 30.07 -4.65 -26.58
N SER A 28 30.44 -5.17 -25.41
CA SER A 28 29.78 -4.80 -24.16
C SER A 28 30.28 -3.38 -23.81
N ASN A 29 29.43 -2.39 -24.03
CA ASN A 29 29.60 -1.10 -23.39
C ASN A 29 29.28 -1.27 -21.88
N THR A 30 30.23 -1.78 -21.15
CA THR A 30 30.32 -1.54 -19.71
C THR A 30 30.93 -0.16 -19.57
N LYS A 31 30.10 0.88 -19.35
CA LYS A 31 30.58 2.12 -18.76
C LYS A 31 31.31 1.72 -17.48
N ALA A 32 32.58 2.01 -17.39
CA ALA A 32 33.37 1.87 -16.18
C ALA A 32 32.65 2.62 -15.05
N ASN A 33 32.56 2.02 -13.85
CA ASN A 33 32.18 2.73 -12.65
C ASN A 33 33.09 3.96 -12.51
N GLU A 34 32.61 5.10 -13.00
CA GLU A 34 33.23 6.38 -12.69
C GLU A 34 33.01 6.63 -11.21
N THR A 35 34.09 6.63 -10.46
CA THR A 35 34.13 6.92 -9.03
C THR A 35 33.62 8.34 -8.85
N THR A 36 32.41 8.54 -8.35
CA THR A 36 31.87 9.85 -7.98
C THR A 36 32.82 10.55 -7.04
N THR A 37 33.27 11.75 -7.41
CA THR A 37 34.16 12.60 -6.60
C THR A 37 33.30 13.51 -5.71
N PRO A 38 33.68 13.83 -4.46
CA PRO A 38 32.99 14.85 -3.68
C PRO A 38 32.87 16.16 -4.45
N VAL A 39 31.68 16.77 -4.44
CA VAL A 39 31.44 18.05 -5.12
C VAL A 39 32.17 19.17 -4.36
N GLU A 40 32.92 19.99 -5.08
CA GLU A 40 33.48 21.19 -4.47
C GLU A 40 32.35 22.16 -4.11
N SER A 41 32.47 22.88 -3.00
CA SER A 41 31.46 23.84 -2.53
C SER A 41 31.14 24.94 -3.56
N SER A 42 32.05 25.21 -4.49
CA SER A 42 31.84 26.14 -5.61
C SER A 42 30.93 25.60 -6.71
N ASN A 43 30.73 24.28 -6.80
CA ASN A 43 29.89 23.65 -7.79
C ASN A 43 28.46 23.41 -7.29
N PHE A 44 28.21 23.41 -5.99
CA PHE A 44 26.92 23.15 -5.38
C PHE A 44 26.12 24.43 -5.12
N ASN A 45 24.87 24.46 -5.55
CA ASN A 45 23.92 25.53 -5.28
C ASN A 45 22.94 25.07 -4.17
N GLU A 46 22.99 25.74 -3.03
CA GLU A 46 22.09 25.41 -1.89
C GLU A 46 20.62 25.66 -2.19
N THR A 47 20.29 26.54 -3.14
CA THR A 47 18.93 26.89 -3.55
C THR A 47 18.84 27.12 -5.06
N GLY A 48 17.65 26.96 -5.62
CA GLY A 48 17.38 27.16 -7.04
C GLY A 48 17.96 26.07 -7.95
N LEU A 49 17.70 26.16 -9.23
CA LEU A 49 18.22 25.25 -10.27
C LEU A 49 19.20 25.98 -11.18
N PRO A 50 20.20 25.28 -11.74
CA PRO A 50 20.51 23.87 -11.50
C PRO A 50 21.04 23.59 -10.07
N ILE A 51 20.98 22.34 -9.60
CA ILE A 51 21.53 21.97 -8.29
C ILE A 51 23.04 22.07 -8.26
N VAL A 52 23.69 21.75 -9.38
CA VAL A 52 25.13 21.86 -9.55
C VAL A 52 25.44 22.62 -10.84
N ASN A 53 26.50 23.42 -10.83
CA ASN A 53 26.91 24.23 -12.00
C ASN A 53 27.56 23.37 -13.09
N GLU A 54 28.38 22.40 -12.70
CA GLU A 54 28.98 21.40 -13.58
C GLU A 54 28.32 20.02 -13.27
N PRO A 55 28.04 19.19 -14.29
CA PRO A 55 27.37 17.93 -14.12
C PRO A 55 28.00 17.01 -13.08
N VAL A 56 27.15 16.38 -12.26
CA VAL A 56 27.54 15.41 -11.23
C VAL A 56 26.73 14.15 -11.43
N SER A 57 27.40 12.98 -11.36
CA SER A 57 26.71 11.70 -11.43
C SER A 57 26.50 11.12 -10.04
N ILE A 58 25.30 10.54 -9.80
CA ILE A 58 24.95 9.76 -8.62
C ILE A 58 24.47 8.36 -9.04
N THR A 59 24.56 7.38 -8.15
CA THR A 59 24.12 6.01 -8.43
C THR A 59 22.92 5.64 -7.59
N LEU A 60 21.78 5.32 -8.21
CA LEU A 60 20.57 4.92 -7.51
C LEU A 60 20.19 3.47 -7.87
N ALA A 61 19.86 2.67 -6.84
CA ALA A 61 19.20 1.40 -7.07
C ALA A 61 17.69 1.61 -7.07
N ALA A 62 17.01 1.09 -8.09
CA ALA A 62 15.57 1.19 -8.22
C ALA A 62 14.94 -0.14 -8.63
N ILE A 63 13.67 -0.33 -8.31
CA ILE A 63 12.81 -1.41 -8.82
C ILE A 63 11.66 -0.81 -9.63
N THR A 64 11.13 -1.59 -10.55
CA THR A 64 9.98 -1.19 -11.35
C THR A 64 9.01 -2.36 -11.54
N SER A 65 7.72 -2.06 -11.40
CA SER A 65 6.62 -3.01 -11.63
C SER A 65 6.32 -3.22 -13.12
N LYS A 66 6.80 -2.32 -13.99
CA LYS A 66 6.48 -2.27 -15.42
C LYS A 66 7.66 -2.63 -16.34
N ASN A 67 8.78 -3.07 -15.77
CA ASN A 67 10.01 -3.39 -16.52
C ASN A 67 10.51 -2.21 -17.39
N LYS A 68 10.31 -0.98 -16.94
CA LYS A 68 10.78 0.25 -17.61
C LYS A 68 12.17 0.61 -17.10
N ASN A 69 13.01 1.09 -17.99
CA ASN A 69 14.28 1.72 -17.61
C ASN A 69 14.04 3.19 -17.29
N PHE A 70 14.35 3.63 -16.07
CA PHE A 70 14.13 5.02 -15.65
C PHE A 70 14.98 6.03 -16.43
N GLU A 71 16.15 5.62 -16.89
CA GLU A 71 17.00 6.45 -17.77
C GLU A 71 16.28 6.85 -19.09
N GLU A 72 15.32 6.04 -19.56
CA GLU A 72 14.59 6.29 -20.80
C GLU A 72 13.30 7.11 -20.59
N LEU A 73 12.89 7.33 -19.34
CA LEU A 73 11.68 8.08 -19.03
C LEU A 73 11.89 9.58 -19.20
N VAL A 74 10.94 10.23 -19.88
CA VAL A 74 10.97 11.67 -20.14
C VAL A 74 11.11 12.48 -18.85
N TYR A 75 10.42 12.08 -17.78
CA TYR A 75 10.51 12.73 -16.48
C TYR A 75 11.95 12.84 -15.99
N PHE A 76 12.72 11.74 -15.98
CA PHE A 76 14.10 11.75 -15.48
C PHE A 76 15.06 12.48 -16.41
N GLN A 77 14.81 12.46 -17.72
CA GLN A 77 15.59 13.27 -18.69
C GLN A 77 15.38 14.78 -18.44
N GLN A 78 14.14 15.20 -18.14
CA GLN A 78 13.85 16.59 -17.75
C GLN A 78 14.49 16.96 -16.41
N MET A 79 14.47 16.03 -15.44
CA MET A 79 15.14 16.22 -14.15
C MET A 79 16.66 16.38 -14.32
N GLU A 80 17.30 15.58 -15.14
CA GLU A 80 18.73 15.69 -15.44
C GLU A 80 19.05 17.04 -16.09
N GLU A 81 18.28 17.45 -17.11
CA GLU A 81 18.47 18.74 -17.79
C GLU A 81 18.31 19.93 -16.84
N SER A 82 17.33 19.89 -15.94
CA SER A 82 17.04 20.99 -15.02
C SER A 82 18.01 21.08 -13.83
N THR A 83 18.51 19.94 -13.36
CA THR A 83 19.33 19.87 -12.14
C THR A 83 20.83 19.80 -12.39
N ASN A 84 21.27 19.41 -13.58
CA ASN A 84 22.63 18.97 -13.93
C ASN A 84 23.10 17.75 -13.12
N VAL A 85 22.17 16.94 -12.58
CA VAL A 85 22.48 15.70 -11.84
C VAL A 85 22.15 14.50 -12.72
N ASP A 86 23.16 13.79 -13.19
CA ASP A 86 23.07 12.56 -13.98
C ASP A 86 22.88 11.37 -13.03
N VAL A 87 21.87 10.55 -13.28
CA VAL A 87 21.56 9.38 -12.44
C VAL A 87 21.94 8.09 -13.14
N ASN A 88 22.95 7.40 -12.61
CA ASN A 88 23.28 6.05 -13.02
C ASN A 88 22.30 5.06 -12.39
N TRP A 89 21.28 4.65 -13.12
CA TRP A 89 20.23 3.78 -12.64
C TRP A 89 20.66 2.31 -12.58
N ASN A 90 20.67 1.71 -11.38
CA ASN A 90 20.77 0.26 -11.18
C ASN A 90 19.36 -0.31 -11.10
N MET A 91 18.73 -0.53 -12.26
CA MET A 91 17.36 -1.04 -12.35
C MET A 91 17.27 -2.52 -12.00
N ASN A 92 16.24 -2.89 -11.26
CA ASN A 92 16.00 -4.25 -10.82
C ASN A 92 14.53 -4.63 -11.04
N ALA A 93 14.29 -5.92 -11.32
CA ALA A 93 12.94 -6.46 -11.27
C ALA A 93 12.51 -6.64 -9.81
N LYS A 94 11.20 -6.56 -9.55
CA LYS A 94 10.63 -6.80 -8.21
C LYS A 94 10.89 -8.24 -7.75
N GLU A 95 10.80 -9.20 -8.70
CA GLU A 95 11.12 -10.59 -8.45
C GLU A 95 12.61 -10.78 -8.14
N GLY A 96 12.90 -11.39 -6.99
CA GLY A 96 14.28 -11.60 -6.52
C GLY A 96 14.98 -10.37 -5.97
N TRP A 97 14.28 -9.24 -5.82
CA TRP A 97 14.85 -8.02 -5.27
C TRP A 97 15.33 -8.21 -3.82
N ASP A 98 14.57 -8.88 -2.98
CA ASP A 98 14.92 -9.06 -1.57
C ASP A 98 16.24 -9.80 -1.38
N GLU A 99 16.49 -10.84 -2.16
CA GLU A 99 17.78 -11.55 -2.15
C GLU A 99 18.92 -10.64 -2.63
N LYS A 100 18.70 -9.91 -3.73
CA LYS A 100 19.71 -8.98 -4.28
C LYS A 100 20.01 -7.85 -3.32
N LYS A 101 18.98 -7.24 -2.73
CA LYS A 101 19.09 -6.21 -1.70
C LYS A 101 19.93 -6.68 -0.52
N ALA A 102 19.62 -7.87 0.02
CA ALA A 102 20.39 -8.46 1.12
C ALA A 102 21.87 -8.65 0.76
N LEU A 103 22.19 -9.04 -0.48
CA LEU A 103 23.57 -9.17 -0.95
C LEU A 103 24.29 -7.82 -1.08
N LEU A 104 23.60 -6.75 -1.51
CA LEU A 104 24.17 -5.40 -1.57
C LEU A 104 24.61 -4.93 -0.17
N PHE A 105 23.72 -5.09 0.82
CA PHE A 105 24.03 -4.73 2.21
C PHE A 105 25.12 -5.62 2.83
N ALA A 106 25.04 -6.94 2.69
CA ALA A 106 26.03 -7.88 3.21
C ALA A 106 27.42 -7.69 2.60
N GLY A 107 27.47 -7.38 1.31
CA GLY A 107 28.71 -7.11 0.58
C GLY A 107 29.25 -5.70 0.76
N ASN A 108 28.53 -4.81 1.44
CA ASN A 108 28.84 -3.37 1.52
C ASN A 108 29.05 -2.73 0.14
N ASN A 109 28.33 -3.21 -0.87
CA ASN A 109 28.37 -2.69 -2.24
C ASN A 109 27.10 -1.86 -2.50
N LEU A 110 26.98 -0.77 -1.74
CA LEU A 110 25.79 0.07 -1.70
C LEU A 110 25.80 1.11 -2.83
N PRO A 111 24.64 1.41 -3.44
CA PRO A 111 24.47 2.62 -4.26
C PRO A 111 24.55 3.87 -3.36
N ASP A 112 24.56 5.06 -3.94
CA ASP A 112 24.43 6.31 -3.18
C ASP A 112 23.07 6.40 -2.49
N ALA A 113 21.98 5.98 -3.17
CA ALA A 113 20.65 5.89 -2.56
C ALA A 113 19.79 4.78 -3.18
N PHE A 114 18.73 4.43 -2.48
CA PHE A 114 17.63 3.56 -2.92
C PHE A 114 16.44 4.43 -3.31
N TYR A 115 15.77 4.12 -4.42
CA TYR A 115 14.67 4.90 -4.98
C TYR A 115 13.51 3.99 -5.45
N GLY A 116 12.30 4.33 -5.05
CA GLY A 116 11.06 3.78 -5.58
C GLY A 116 10.16 3.10 -4.56
N TYR A 117 8.93 2.85 -4.97
CA TYR A 117 7.91 2.20 -4.14
C TYR A 117 8.34 0.79 -3.72
N GLU A 118 8.30 0.49 -2.43
CA GLU A 118 8.72 -0.80 -1.84
C GLU A 118 10.18 -1.21 -2.11
N ILE A 119 11.06 -0.27 -2.43
CA ILE A 119 12.50 -0.54 -2.64
C ILE A 119 13.17 -1.07 -1.35
N LEU A 120 12.76 -0.56 -0.20
CA LEU A 120 13.08 -1.04 1.13
C LEU A 120 11.79 -1.32 1.90
N THR A 121 11.81 -2.28 2.81
CA THR A 121 10.77 -2.41 3.83
C THR A 121 11.07 -1.52 5.02
N GLU A 122 10.07 -1.22 5.86
CA GLU A 122 10.29 -0.49 7.12
C GLU A 122 11.30 -1.23 8.03
N VAL A 123 11.24 -2.56 8.04
CA VAL A 123 12.21 -3.42 8.73
C VAL A 123 13.63 -3.23 8.18
N ASP A 124 13.78 -3.16 6.86
CA ASP A 124 15.09 -2.89 6.24
C ASP A 124 15.64 -1.53 6.67
N VAL A 125 14.80 -0.50 6.67
CA VAL A 125 15.21 0.85 7.07
C VAL A 125 15.74 0.85 8.49
N ILE A 126 14.98 0.35 9.45
CA ILE A 126 15.38 0.32 10.86
C ILE A 126 16.62 -0.55 11.07
N LYS A 127 16.65 -1.74 10.48
CA LYS A 127 17.78 -2.67 10.56
C LYS A 127 19.09 -2.07 10.01
N TYR A 128 19.03 -1.51 8.82
CA TYR A 128 20.24 -1.00 8.17
C TYR A 128 20.66 0.38 8.68
N ALA A 129 19.72 1.17 9.20
CA ALA A 129 20.02 2.38 9.96
C ALA A 129 20.76 2.06 11.26
N SER A 130 20.31 1.08 12.04
CA SER A 130 20.99 0.64 13.28
C SER A 130 22.42 0.12 13.04
N GLN A 131 22.70 -0.37 11.82
CA GLN A 131 24.05 -0.80 11.39
C GLN A 131 24.88 0.34 10.79
N GLY A 132 24.35 1.57 10.74
CA GLY A 132 24.99 2.74 10.13
C GLY A 132 25.19 2.62 8.62
N MET A 133 24.36 1.82 7.94
CA MET A 133 24.41 1.66 6.47
C MET A 133 23.50 2.66 5.72
N LEU A 134 22.45 3.14 6.37
CA LEU A 134 21.65 4.29 5.99
C LEU A 134 22.02 5.48 6.89
N ILE A 135 22.05 6.68 6.34
CA ILE A 135 22.40 7.89 7.10
C ILE A 135 21.13 8.59 7.63
N PRO A 136 21.20 9.27 8.79
CA PRO A 136 20.12 10.12 9.25
C PRO A 136 19.94 11.31 8.33
N LEU A 137 18.69 11.67 8.04
CA LEU A 137 18.34 12.66 7.03
C LEU A 137 17.89 14.00 7.62
N ASN A 138 17.68 14.11 8.94
CA ASN A 138 17.13 15.31 9.58
C ASN A 138 17.85 16.60 9.18
N ASP A 139 19.18 16.66 9.33
CA ASP A 139 19.97 17.84 8.97
C ASP A 139 19.92 18.16 7.47
N LEU A 140 19.84 17.12 6.62
CA LEU A 140 19.73 17.27 5.17
C LEU A 140 18.35 17.80 4.77
N ILE A 141 17.30 17.27 5.39
CA ILE A 141 15.92 17.75 5.19
C ILE A 141 15.84 19.22 5.59
N ASP A 142 16.34 19.55 6.77
CA ASP A 142 16.28 20.91 7.30
C ASP A 142 16.95 21.95 6.39
N LYS A 143 18.07 21.59 5.78
CA LYS A 143 18.86 22.52 4.98
C LYS A 143 18.51 22.51 3.49
N TYR A 144 18.13 21.33 2.94
CA TYR A 144 18.15 21.11 1.51
C TYR A 144 16.85 20.54 0.93
N ALA A 145 15.80 20.32 1.77
CA ALA A 145 14.53 19.77 1.31
C ALA A 145 13.33 20.69 1.67
N PRO A 146 13.26 21.91 1.12
CA PRO A 146 12.19 22.85 1.43
C PRO A 146 10.79 22.36 1.04
N ASN A 147 10.65 21.58 -0.05
CA ASN A 147 9.37 21.06 -0.51
C ASN A 147 8.84 19.96 0.44
N LEU A 148 9.70 19.04 0.86
CA LEU A 148 9.35 18.03 1.84
C LEU A 148 9.02 18.64 3.22
N LYS A 149 9.78 19.67 3.65
CA LYS A 149 9.46 20.43 4.89
C LYS A 149 8.07 21.06 4.81
N HIS A 150 7.77 21.72 3.69
CA HIS A 150 6.42 22.25 3.48
C HIS A 150 5.36 21.16 3.57
N ALA A 151 5.60 19.98 2.99
CA ALA A 151 4.69 18.86 3.09
C ALA A 151 4.47 18.38 4.55
N MET A 152 5.52 18.37 5.37
CA MET A 152 5.43 18.03 6.80
C MET A 152 4.68 19.11 7.60
N GLU A 153 4.82 20.39 7.23
CA GLU A 153 4.06 21.49 7.84
C GLU A 153 2.56 21.41 7.50
N VAL A 154 2.22 21.05 6.27
CA VAL A 154 0.82 20.87 5.82
C VAL A 154 0.20 19.62 6.43
N ASN A 155 1.00 18.56 6.58
CA ASN A 155 0.56 17.28 7.17
C ASN A 155 1.52 16.84 8.29
N PRO A 156 1.26 17.26 9.55
CA PRO A 156 2.13 16.91 10.68
C PRO A 156 2.23 15.41 10.96
N THR A 157 1.26 14.60 10.54
CA THR A 157 1.31 13.14 10.70
C THR A 157 2.42 12.51 9.86
N LEU A 158 2.84 13.19 8.77
CA LEU A 158 3.86 12.71 7.85
C LEU A 158 5.21 12.51 8.56
N GLU A 159 5.66 13.53 9.29
CA GLU A 159 6.90 13.47 10.06
C GLU A 159 6.82 12.39 11.15
N ALA A 160 5.72 12.35 11.91
CA ALA A 160 5.54 11.38 12.99
C ALA A 160 5.55 9.91 12.50
N GLN A 161 5.07 9.66 11.28
CA GLN A 161 5.01 8.32 10.69
C GLN A 161 6.33 7.82 10.11
N ILE A 162 7.28 8.71 9.81
CA ILE A 162 8.60 8.34 9.23
C ILE A 162 9.77 8.56 10.20
N THR A 163 9.50 9.09 11.40
CA THR A 163 10.52 9.28 12.43
C THR A 163 10.72 7.97 13.21
N ALA A 164 11.94 7.48 13.25
CA ALA A 164 12.32 6.30 14.02
C ALA A 164 12.34 6.59 15.53
N SER A 165 12.39 5.54 16.35
CA SER A 165 12.38 5.64 17.82
C SER A 165 13.56 6.44 18.41
N ASP A 166 14.67 6.55 17.69
CA ASP A 166 15.82 7.37 18.06
C ASP A 166 15.70 8.86 17.68
N GLY A 167 14.56 9.26 17.10
CA GLY A 167 14.27 10.63 16.66
C GLY A 167 14.84 10.99 15.29
N ASN A 168 15.44 10.04 14.56
CA ASN A 168 15.96 10.28 13.23
C ASN A 168 14.98 9.83 12.14
N ILE A 169 15.05 10.48 10.99
CA ILE A 169 14.43 10.08 9.73
C ILE A 169 15.51 9.42 8.87
N TYR A 170 15.28 8.19 8.40
CA TYR A 170 16.23 7.42 7.58
C TYR A 170 15.72 7.13 6.18
N SER A 171 14.44 7.37 5.94
CA SER A 171 13.81 7.20 4.62
C SER A 171 12.76 8.27 4.37
N LEU A 172 12.51 8.54 3.09
CA LEU A 172 11.51 9.50 2.66
C LEU A 172 10.29 8.77 2.09
N PRO A 173 9.07 9.30 2.31
CA PRO A 173 7.83 8.62 1.97
C PRO A 173 7.35 8.94 0.55
N THR A 174 6.42 8.12 0.07
CA THR A 174 5.52 8.47 -1.02
C THR A 174 4.11 8.62 -0.46
N PHE A 175 3.44 9.72 -0.79
CA PHE A 175 2.09 10.02 -0.30
C PHE A 175 1.28 10.85 -1.30
N THR A 176 -0.05 10.79 -1.17
CA THR A 176 -0.94 11.61 -2.00
C THR A 176 -2.25 11.92 -1.30
N SER A 177 -2.67 13.17 -1.37
CA SER A 177 -4.00 13.60 -0.93
C SER A 177 -5.14 13.12 -1.84
N LEU A 178 -4.82 12.58 -3.01
CA LEU A 178 -5.78 11.95 -3.92
C LEU A 178 -6.22 10.54 -3.48
N ASP A 179 -5.51 9.94 -2.52
CA ASP A 179 -5.97 8.69 -1.92
C ASP A 179 -7.19 8.93 -1.02
N PRO A 180 -8.15 8.00 -0.98
CA PRO A 180 -9.36 8.17 -0.19
C PRO A 180 -9.09 8.13 1.32
N ASP A 181 -10.01 8.71 2.09
CA ASP A 181 -9.99 8.65 3.55
C ASP A 181 -10.38 7.26 4.08
N THR A 182 -11.14 6.49 3.31
CA THR A 182 -11.52 5.12 3.64
C THR A 182 -11.13 4.16 2.53
N TYR A 183 -10.50 3.04 2.86
CA TYR A 183 -10.10 2.06 1.84
C TYR A 183 -11.22 1.13 1.40
N SER A 184 -12.17 0.80 2.27
CA SER A 184 -13.27 -0.12 1.97
C SER A 184 -14.59 0.61 1.92
N LYS A 185 -15.45 0.20 1.00
CA LYS A 185 -16.84 0.65 0.90
C LYS A 185 -17.73 -0.57 0.62
N LEU A 186 -18.95 -0.53 1.14
CA LEU A 186 -19.96 -1.57 0.88
C LEU A 186 -20.84 -1.14 -0.28
N PHE A 187 -21.02 -2.02 -1.26
CA PHE A 187 -21.86 -1.79 -2.44
C PHE A 187 -22.96 -2.82 -2.52
N ILE A 188 -24.13 -2.40 -3.04
CA ILE A 188 -25.30 -3.26 -3.25
C ILE A 188 -25.87 -3.07 -4.66
N ASN A 189 -26.38 -4.16 -5.23
CA ASN A 189 -27.00 -4.14 -6.55
C ASN A 189 -28.38 -3.47 -6.50
N LYS A 190 -28.41 -2.23 -6.98
CA LYS A 190 -29.62 -1.40 -7.01
C LYS A 190 -30.67 -1.97 -7.98
N ASN A 191 -30.23 -2.54 -9.10
CA ASN A 191 -31.14 -3.14 -10.06
C ASN A 191 -31.90 -4.34 -9.46
N TRP A 192 -31.26 -5.13 -8.60
CA TRP A 192 -31.91 -6.25 -7.90
C TRP A 192 -32.92 -5.73 -6.86
N LEU A 193 -32.56 -4.68 -6.11
CA LEU A 193 -33.50 -4.02 -5.19
C LEU A 193 -34.74 -3.54 -5.93
N ASP A 194 -34.56 -2.84 -7.08
CA ASP A 194 -35.65 -2.30 -7.86
C ASP A 194 -36.56 -3.38 -8.46
N GLN A 195 -35.98 -4.49 -8.94
CA GLN A 195 -36.75 -5.63 -9.45
C GLN A 195 -37.67 -6.24 -8.38
N LEU A 196 -37.18 -6.29 -7.13
CA LEU A 196 -37.91 -6.85 -5.99
C LEU A 196 -38.82 -5.81 -5.30
N GLY A 197 -38.70 -4.51 -5.65
CA GLY A 197 -39.42 -3.44 -4.96
C GLY A 197 -38.97 -3.24 -3.53
N LEU A 198 -37.67 -3.50 -3.24
CA LEU A 198 -37.07 -3.36 -1.91
C LEU A 198 -36.43 -1.99 -1.76
N GLU A 199 -36.51 -1.45 -0.55
CA GLU A 199 -35.77 -0.25 -0.16
C GLU A 199 -34.30 -0.59 0.08
N VAL A 200 -33.44 0.44 0.02
CA VAL A 200 -32.01 0.32 0.35
C VAL A 200 -31.87 0.04 1.85
N PRO A 201 -31.19 -1.04 2.27
CA PRO A 201 -31.07 -1.37 3.69
C PRO A 201 -30.19 -0.36 4.44
N GLU A 202 -30.63 0.05 5.62
CA GLU A 202 -29.89 0.97 6.53
C GLU A 202 -29.36 0.24 7.78
N ALA A 203 -29.85 -0.96 8.08
CA ALA A 203 -29.50 -1.73 9.27
C ALA A 203 -29.12 -3.18 8.92
N LEU A 204 -28.39 -3.84 9.84
CA LEU A 204 -27.91 -5.22 9.65
C LEU A 204 -29.04 -6.23 9.43
N ASP A 205 -30.18 -6.08 10.10
CA ASP A 205 -31.36 -6.95 9.95
C ASP A 205 -32.09 -6.72 8.62
N GLU A 206 -32.14 -5.48 8.16
CA GLU A 206 -32.67 -5.13 6.84
C GLU A 206 -31.76 -5.67 5.71
N PHE A 207 -30.44 -5.55 5.89
CA PHE A 207 -29.46 -6.12 4.95
C PHE A 207 -29.61 -7.64 4.85
N GLU A 208 -29.71 -8.34 6.00
CA GLU A 208 -29.99 -9.79 6.03
C GLU A 208 -31.28 -10.13 5.28
N ALA A 209 -32.35 -9.35 5.47
CA ALA A 209 -33.62 -9.57 4.79
C ALA A 209 -33.48 -9.40 3.27
N VAL A 210 -32.78 -8.36 2.83
CA VAL A 210 -32.48 -8.12 1.40
C VAL A 210 -31.66 -9.26 0.81
N LEU A 211 -30.62 -9.73 1.49
CA LEU A 211 -29.79 -10.85 1.01
C LEU A 211 -30.58 -12.15 0.87
N LYS A 212 -31.60 -12.38 1.72
CA LYS A 212 -32.50 -13.53 1.59
C LYS A 212 -33.36 -13.46 0.33
N GLU A 213 -33.87 -12.27 0.02
CA GLU A 213 -34.62 -12.05 -1.22
C GLU A 213 -33.72 -12.19 -2.46
N PHE A 214 -32.48 -11.72 -2.39
CA PHE A 214 -31.50 -11.92 -3.46
C PHE A 214 -31.25 -13.41 -3.72
N LYS A 215 -31.08 -14.20 -2.67
CA LYS A 215 -30.88 -15.65 -2.78
C LYS A 215 -32.09 -16.40 -3.30
N ALA A 216 -33.29 -15.91 -3.02
CA ALA A 216 -34.53 -16.64 -3.30
C ALA A 216 -35.06 -16.46 -4.75
N ASN A 217 -34.48 -15.49 -5.50
CA ASN A 217 -35.01 -15.09 -6.80
C ASN A 217 -33.91 -15.13 -7.88
N ASP A 218 -34.28 -15.51 -9.11
CA ASP A 218 -33.47 -15.40 -10.32
C ASP A 218 -33.46 -13.93 -10.76
N LEU A 219 -32.45 -13.18 -10.33
CA LEU A 219 -32.33 -11.73 -10.52
C LEU A 219 -31.50 -11.35 -11.74
N ASN A 220 -30.69 -12.26 -12.23
CA ASN A 220 -29.96 -12.08 -13.48
C ASN A 220 -30.77 -12.58 -14.70
N GLY A 221 -31.89 -13.28 -14.49
CA GLY A 221 -32.84 -13.69 -15.52
C GLY A 221 -32.37 -14.85 -16.39
N ASN A 222 -31.43 -15.66 -15.93
CA ASN A 222 -30.87 -16.78 -16.68
C ASN A 222 -31.67 -18.10 -16.52
N GLY A 223 -32.64 -18.14 -15.58
CA GLY A 223 -33.50 -19.27 -15.28
C GLY A 223 -32.98 -20.16 -14.14
N ASP A 224 -31.92 -19.79 -13.46
CA ASP A 224 -31.31 -20.49 -12.34
C ASP A 224 -31.14 -19.55 -11.13
N ALA A 225 -32.06 -19.57 -10.17
CA ALA A 225 -31.95 -18.79 -8.93
C ALA A 225 -30.88 -19.34 -7.95
N GLY A 226 -30.06 -20.28 -8.37
CA GLY A 226 -29.02 -20.89 -7.54
C GLY A 226 -27.62 -20.36 -7.79
N ASP A 227 -27.42 -19.54 -8.81
CA ASP A 227 -26.12 -18.97 -9.15
C ASP A 227 -25.92 -17.54 -8.62
N GLU A 228 -26.95 -16.89 -8.05
CA GLU A 228 -26.82 -15.63 -7.36
C GLU A 228 -25.96 -15.74 -6.09
N ILE A 229 -25.00 -14.83 -5.97
CA ILE A 229 -24.17 -14.64 -4.78
C ILE A 229 -24.68 -13.39 -4.05
N PRO A 230 -25.48 -13.53 -2.98
CA PRO A 230 -26.08 -12.38 -2.31
C PRO A 230 -25.05 -11.38 -1.80
N PHE A 231 -23.94 -11.87 -1.16
CA PHE A 231 -22.86 -11.04 -0.66
C PHE A 231 -21.52 -11.74 -0.83
N THR A 232 -20.59 -11.12 -1.55
CA THR A 232 -19.20 -11.62 -1.69
C THR A 232 -18.20 -10.72 -0.96
N PHE A 233 -17.13 -11.33 -0.46
CA PHE A 233 -16.04 -10.70 0.28
C PHE A 233 -14.75 -11.50 0.03
N ARG A 234 -13.60 -10.94 0.42
CA ARG A 234 -12.30 -11.63 0.34
C ARG A 234 -11.56 -11.51 1.67
N ALA A 235 -11.63 -12.57 2.48
CA ALA A 235 -11.08 -12.57 3.85
C ALA A 235 -9.58 -12.29 3.90
N GLN A 236 -8.81 -12.71 2.88
CA GLN A 236 -7.36 -12.51 2.81
C GLN A 236 -6.93 -11.13 2.30
N ASP A 237 -7.87 -10.25 2.01
CA ASP A 237 -7.54 -8.86 1.68
C ASP A 237 -7.19 -8.08 2.94
N LEU A 238 -6.08 -7.34 2.89
CA LEU A 238 -5.61 -6.59 4.06
C LEU A 238 -6.30 -5.22 4.22
N ARG A 239 -7.07 -4.73 3.24
CA ARG A 239 -7.56 -3.33 3.30
C ARG A 239 -8.98 -3.09 2.79
N GLN A 240 -9.42 -3.75 1.71
CA GLN A 240 -10.55 -3.26 0.92
C GLN A 240 -11.76 -4.20 0.88
N GLN A 241 -11.53 -5.51 0.91
CA GLN A 241 -12.54 -6.52 0.55
C GLN A 241 -12.84 -7.48 1.68
N ASN A 242 -12.18 -7.34 2.83
CA ASN A 242 -12.46 -8.11 4.05
C ASN A 242 -13.65 -7.54 4.82
N LEU A 243 -14.14 -8.27 5.81
CA LEU A 243 -15.31 -7.90 6.61
C LEU A 243 -15.00 -6.89 7.74
N ALA A 244 -13.72 -6.60 8.03
CA ALA A 244 -13.33 -5.78 9.18
C ALA A 244 -14.03 -4.41 9.23
N PRO A 245 -14.20 -3.65 8.12
CA PRO A 245 -14.87 -2.37 8.16
C PRO A 245 -16.32 -2.41 8.65
N MET A 246 -17.00 -3.57 8.55
CA MET A 246 -18.37 -3.72 8.99
C MET A 246 -18.53 -3.85 10.51
N PHE A 247 -17.44 -4.09 11.26
CA PHE A 247 -17.49 -4.21 12.73
C PHE A 247 -17.91 -2.91 13.42
N GLY A 248 -17.79 -1.76 12.76
CA GLY A 248 -18.33 -0.50 13.24
C GLY A 248 -19.83 -0.50 13.56
N SER A 249 -20.59 -1.47 13.04
CA SER A 249 -22.00 -1.72 13.40
C SER A 249 -22.18 -2.18 14.86
N TRP A 250 -21.12 -2.63 15.52
CA TRP A 250 -21.13 -3.02 16.93
C TRP A 250 -20.41 -2.01 17.84
N GLY A 251 -20.22 -0.76 17.34
CA GLY A 251 -19.64 0.33 18.11
C GLY A 251 -18.12 0.31 18.23
N GLN A 252 -17.47 -0.60 17.51
CA GLN A 252 -16.01 -0.69 17.50
C GLN A 252 -15.53 -1.00 16.07
N VAL A 253 -14.81 -0.08 15.45
CA VAL A 253 -14.19 -0.33 14.15
C VAL A 253 -13.11 -1.41 14.26
N ASP A 254 -12.77 -2.03 13.14
CA ASP A 254 -11.70 -3.02 13.04
C ASP A 254 -10.94 -2.84 11.74
N ASP A 255 -9.72 -3.35 11.70
CA ASP A 255 -8.92 -3.50 10.49
C ASP A 255 -8.21 -4.86 10.48
N TYR A 256 -7.38 -5.10 9.48
CA TYR A 256 -6.63 -6.35 9.32
C TYR A 256 -5.55 -6.57 10.39
N THR A 257 -5.18 -5.54 11.14
CA THR A 257 -4.19 -5.64 12.23
C THR A 257 -4.85 -5.98 13.56
N HIS A 258 -6.16 -5.77 13.65
CA HIS A 258 -6.95 -5.85 14.88
C HIS A 258 -6.51 -4.88 15.98
N PHE A 259 -5.86 -3.76 15.61
CA PHE A 259 -5.48 -2.71 16.55
C PHE A 259 -6.23 -1.42 16.28
N ILE A 260 -6.82 -0.88 17.34
CA ILE A 260 -7.44 0.44 17.36
C ILE A 260 -6.96 1.21 18.60
N VAL A 261 -7.33 2.48 18.68
CA VAL A 261 -7.09 3.32 19.88
C VAL A 261 -8.43 3.78 20.44
N ASP A 262 -8.58 3.69 21.73
CA ASP A 262 -9.72 4.26 22.47
C ASP A 262 -9.19 5.06 23.65
N ASP A 263 -9.44 6.38 23.63
CA ASP A 263 -8.95 7.33 24.65
C ASP A 263 -7.46 7.13 25.01
N GLY A 264 -6.61 7.03 23.97
CA GLY A 264 -5.16 6.84 24.11
C GLY A 264 -4.72 5.43 24.49
N THR A 265 -5.65 4.49 24.63
CA THR A 265 -5.36 3.09 24.95
C THR A 265 -5.45 2.22 23.69
N VAL A 266 -4.41 1.47 23.42
CA VAL A 266 -4.38 0.51 22.32
C VAL A 266 -5.18 -0.73 22.67
N ILE A 267 -6.15 -1.08 21.83
CA ILE A 267 -7.05 -2.22 21.99
C ILE A 267 -6.79 -3.22 20.86
N TYR A 268 -6.70 -4.50 21.22
CA TYR A 268 -6.69 -5.61 20.26
C TYR A 268 -8.13 -6.11 20.07
N THR A 269 -8.76 -5.77 18.96
CA THR A 269 -10.19 -5.97 18.72
C THR A 269 -10.59 -7.43 18.70
N ALA A 270 -9.75 -8.33 18.20
CA ALA A 270 -10.04 -9.77 18.09
C ALA A 270 -10.27 -10.50 19.43
N GLN A 271 -10.21 -9.82 20.57
CA GLN A 271 -10.55 -10.37 21.89
C GLN A 271 -11.68 -9.59 22.58
N THR A 272 -12.41 -8.75 21.84
CA THR A 272 -13.47 -7.90 22.40
C THR A 272 -14.86 -8.45 22.12
N GLU A 273 -15.84 -8.07 22.96
CA GLU A 273 -17.24 -8.50 22.77
C GLU A 273 -17.85 -7.96 21.46
N PRO A 274 -17.61 -6.68 21.03
CA PRO A 274 -18.09 -6.23 19.73
C PRO A 274 -17.59 -7.08 18.56
N TRP A 275 -16.36 -7.55 18.60
CA TRP A 275 -15.81 -8.43 17.57
C TRP A 275 -16.49 -9.82 17.58
N LYS A 276 -16.73 -10.39 18.77
CA LYS A 276 -17.49 -11.63 18.93
C LYS A 276 -18.90 -11.52 18.35
N GLU A 277 -19.66 -10.45 18.72
CA GLU A 277 -21.01 -10.19 18.20
C GLU A 277 -21.02 -10.10 16.66
N GLY A 278 -20.01 -9.48 16.06
CA GLY A 278 -19.85 -9.40 14.60
C GLY A 278 -19.62 -10.76 13.95
N ILE A 279 -18.77 -11.61 14.54
CA ILE A 279 -18.54 -12.97 14.04
C ILE A 279 -19.84 -13.82 14.10
N GLU A 280 -20.63 -13.70 15.16
CA GLU A 280 -21.93 -14.38 15.27
C GLU A 280 -22.87 -13.96 14.15
N TYR A 281 -22.93 -12.67 13.84
CA TYR A 281 -23.73 -12.15 12.72
C TYR A 281 -23.25 -12.72 11.37
N PHE A 282 -21.96 -12.71 11.09
CA PHE A 282 -21.42 -13.26 9.85
C PHE A 282 -21.63 -14.77 9.76
N ASN A 283 -21.53 -15.51 10.88
CA ASN A 283 -21.90 -16.93 10.91
C ASN A 283 -23.38 -17.14 10.56
N LYS A 284 -24.25 -16.30 11.09
CA LYS A 284 -25.70 -16.34 10.77
C LYS A 284 -25.93 -16.12 9.27
N LEU A 285 -25.26 -15.17 8.63
CA LEU A 285 -25.36 -14.95 7.18
C LEU A 285 -24.79 -16.15 6.40
N TYR A 286 -23.61 -16.61 6.78
CA TYR A 286 -22.92 -17.69 6.08
C TYR A 286 -23.70 -19.01 6.17
N SER A 287 -24.21 -19.38 7.35
CA SER A 287 -25.01 -20.61 7.56
C SER A 287 -26.31 -20.64 6.78
N GLN A 288 -26.87 -19.46 6.45
CA GLN A 288 -28.02 -19.32 5.58
C GLN A 288 -27.65 -19.31 4.08
N GLY A 289 -26.35 -19.35 3.74
CA GLY A 289 -25.85 -19.27 2.37
C GLY A 289 -26.08 -17.90 1.74
N LEU A 290 -26.04 -16.83 2.56
CA LEU A 290 -26.17 -15.45 2.12
C LEU A 290 -24.81 -14.82 1.80
N MET A 291 -23.72 -15.50 2.14
CA MET A 291 -22.34 -15.09 1.84
C MET A 291 -21.70 -16.08 0.88
N ASP A 292 -20.80 -15.56 0.06
CA ASP A 292 -20.00 -16.36 -0.88
C ASP A 292 -19.17 -17.42 -0.13
N PRO A 293 -19.37 -18.71 -0.37
CA PRO A 293 -18.62 -19.76 0.32
C PRO A 293 -17.12 -19.74 -0.03
N GLU A 294 -16.73 -19.15 -1.15
CA GLU A 294 -15.34 -19.02 -1.56
C GLU A 294 -14.66 -17.76 -0.99
N GLY A 295 -15.37 -16.90 -0.25
CA GLY A 295 -14.84 -15.65 0.32
C GLY A 295 -13.59 -15.80 1.18
N PHE A 296 -13.33 -17.01 1.73
CA PHE A 296 -12.12 -17.33 2.49
C PHE A 296 -10.96 -17.85 1.63
N THR A 297 -11.18 -18.19 0.36
CA THR A 297 -10.19 -18.93 -0.45
C THR A 297 -9.88 -18.32 -1.81
N HIS A 298 -10.76 -17.51 -2.37
CA HIS A 298 -10.53 -16.91 -3.68
C HIS A 298 -9.53 -15.75 -3.62
N ASP A 299 -8.73 -15.63 -4.66
CA ASP A 299 -7.81 -14.51 -4.84
C ASP A 299 -8.52 -13.26 -5.41
N PHE A 300 -7.76 -12.17 -5.57
CA PHE A 300 -8.27 -10.91 -6.11
C PHE A 300 -8.88 -11.06 -7.52
N ASN A 301 -8.23 -11.83 -8.40
CA ASN A 301 -8.70 -11.96 -9.78
C ASN A 301 -10.01 -12.72 -9.85
N VAL A 302 -10.17 -13.79 -9.06
CA VAL A 302 -11.41 -14.55 -8.96
C VAL A 302 -12.52 -13.68 -8.34
N TYR A 303 -12.20 -12.93 -7.29
CA TYR A 303 -13.15 -12.00 -6.67
C TYR A 303 -13.70 -10.97 -7.66
N VAL A 304 -12.82 -10.28 -8.35
CA VAL A 304 -13.20 -9.27 -9.36
C VAL A 304 -13.93 -9.91 -10.54
N ALA A 305 -13.50 -11.09 -11.00
CA ALA A 305 -14.16 -11.79 -12.10
C ALA A 305 -15.62 -12.14 -11.80
N LYS A 306 -15.96 -12.53 -10.54
CA LYS A 306 -17.35 -12.76 -10.12
C LYS A 306 -18.19 -11.49 -10.20
N ILE A 307 -17.68 -10.36 -9.71
CA ILE A 307 -18.41 -9.07 -9.69
C ILE A 307 -18.58 -8.51 -11.11
N GLN A 308 -17.57 -8.72 -11.97
CA GLN A 308 -17.58 -8.29 -13.38
C GLN A 308 -18.21 -9.31 -14.33
N ASP A 309 -18.74 -10.42 -13.82
CA ASP A 309 -19.34 -11.46 -14.65
C ASP A 309 -20.48 -10.86 -15.51
N PRO A 310 -20.49 -11.08 -16.83
CA PRO A 310 -21.56 -10.59 -17.70
C PRO A 310 -22.96 -11.13 -17.31
N SER A 311 -23.02 -12.27 -16.60
CA SER A 311 -24.27 -12.82 -16.08
C SER A 311 -24.78 -12.10 -14.84
N LYS A 312 -24.00 -11.15 -14.25
CA LYS A 312 -24.40 -10.28 -13.14
C LYS A 312 -24.87 -11.06 -11.91
N ILE A 313 -24.02 -11.95 -11.43
CA ILE A 313 -24.35 -12.91 -10.38
C ILE A 313 -24.19 -12.38 -8.94
N VAL A 314 -23.72 -11.15 -8.74
CA VAL A 314 -23.37 -10.60 -7.41
C VAL A 314 -24.39 -9.55 -6.96
N GLY A 315 -24.90 -9.71 -5.71
CA GLY A 315 -25.84 -8.80 -5.07
C GLY A 315 -25.19 -7.68 -4.26
N ALA A 316 -24.15 -8.00 -3.48
CA ALA A 316 -23.41 -7.03 -2.67
C ALA A 316 -21.93 -7.41 -2.57
N PHE A 317 -21.06 -6.42 -2.38
CA PHE A 317 -19.62 -6.62 -2.24
C PHE A 317 -18.94 -5.49 -1.48
N LEU A 318 -17.72 -5.75 -0.97
CA LEU A 318 -16.81 -4.74 -0.41
C LEU A 318 -15.73 -4.37 -1.43
N GLY A 319 -15.35 -3.11 -1.52
CA GLY A 319 -14.32 -2.71 -2.48
C GLY A 319 -13.84 -1.27 -2.34
N TRP A 320 -12.82 -0.95 -3.12
CA TRP A 320 -12.21 0.37 -3.19
C TRP A 320 -13.13 1.42 -3.82
N SER A 321 -13.70 1.09 -4.95
CA SER A 321 -14.68 1.89 -5.70
C SER A 321 -15.48 0.97 -6.60
N CYS A 322 -16.68 1.37 -6.98
CA CYS A 322 -17.52 0.63 -7.89
C CYS A 322 -16.90 0.57 -9.30
N ASN A 323 -16.35 1.70 -9.77
CA ASN A 323 -15.68 1.78 -11.07
C ASN A 323 -14.55 0.75 -11.23
N SER A 324 -13.69 0.61 -10.20
CA SER A 324 -12.55 -0.29 -10.26
C SER A 324 -12.93 -1.75 -10.02
N THR A 325 -13.88 -2.01 -9.11
CA THR A 325 -14.23 -3.36 -8.67
C THR A 325 -15.29 -3.99 -9.56
N ALA A 326 -16.39 -3.30 -9.84
CA ALA A 326 -17.49 -3.81 -10.65
C ALA A 326 -17.29 -3.56 -12.16
N GLY A 327 -16.43 -2.62 -12.54
CA GLY A 327 -16.06 -2.37 -13.94
C GLY A 327 -17.25 -2.26 -14.89
N PRO A 328 -17.45 -3.20 -15.84
CA PRO A 328 -18.58 -3.16 -16.77
C PRO A 328 -19.96 -3.17 -16.12
N ASN A 329 -20.08 -3.73 -14.91
CA ASN A 329 -21.33 -3.86 -14.16
C ASN A 329 -21.54 -2.71 -13.16
N ARG A 330 -20.68 -1.69 -13.14
CA ARG A 330 -20.71 -0.59 -12.18
C ARG A 330 -22.05 0.12 -12.05
N ASP A 331 -22.79 0.27 -13.15
CA ASP A 331 -24.07 0.99 -13.19
C ASP A 331 -25.20 0.21 -12.50
N ASP A 332 -24.99 -1.06 -12.16
CA ASP A 332 -25.95 -1.86 -11.41
C ASP A 332 -25.85 -1.62 -9.89
N PHE A 333 -24.77 -1.00 -9.40
CA PHE A 333 -24.48 -0.90 -7.97
C PHE A 333 -24.51 0.54 -7.44
N ILE A 334 -24.88 0.66 -6.17
CA ILE A 334 -24.75 1.88 -5.38
C ILE A 334 -23.96 1.60 -4.11
N ALA A 335 -23.32 2.63 -3.54
CA ALA A 335 -22.72 2.53 -2.22
C ALA A 335 -23.80 2.46 -1.13
N LEU A 336 -23.57 1.61 -0.13
CA LEU A 336 -24.34 1.61 1.11
C LEU A 336 -23.62 2.45 2.17
N ALA A 337 -24.37 3.20 2.96
CA ALA A 337 -23.86 3.70 4.22
C ALA A 337 -23.50 2.54 5.15
N PRO A 338 -22.59 2.72 6.11
CA PRO A 338 -22.37 1.74 7.16
C PRO A 338 -23.70 1.31 7.77
N LEU A 339 -23.90 0.00 7.94
CA LEU A 339 -25.17 -0.53 8.42
C LEU A 339 -25.31 -0.30 9.93
N LYS A 340 -26.48 0.12 10.35
CA LYS A 340 -26.82 0.32 11.74
C LYS A 340 -26.88 -1.02 12.49
N GLY A 341 -26.13 -1.14 13.56
CA GLY A 341 -26.09 -2.32 14.40
C GLY A 341 -27.23 -2.43 15.40
N PRO A 342 -27.29 -3.52 16.19
CA PRO A 342 -28.38 -3.77 17.13
C PRO A 342 -28.53 -2.71 18.24
N LYS A 343 -27.44 -2.02 18.57
CA LYS A 343 -27.40 -0.96 19.60
C LYS A 343 -27.52 0.45 19.00
N GLY A 344 -27.63 0.55 17.66
CA GLY A 344 -27.73 1.80 16.92
C GLY A 344 -26.40 2.38 16.44
N ASP A 345 -25.30 1.69 16.73
CA ASP A 345 -23.96 2.07 16.28
C ASP A 345 -23.84 1.98 14.76
N GLN A 346 -23.11 2.92 14.18
CA GLN A 346 -22.97 3.06 12.73
C GLN A 346 -21.63 3.76 12.43
N LEU A 347 -20.52 3.06 12.67
CA LEU A 347 -19.17 3.59 12.53
C LEU A 347 -18.46 2.97 11.33
N TRP A 348 -17.45 3.68 10.83
CA TRP A 348 -16.56 3.19 9.78
C TRP A 348 -15.11 3.60 10.05
N ALA A 349 -14.17 2.73 9.67
CA ALA A 349 -12.76 3.01 9.90
C ALA A 349 -12.18 3.92 8.83
N ASN A 350 -11.46 4.97 9.26
CA ASN A 350 -10.61 5.76 8.38
C ASN A 350 -9.32 5.03 8.03
N SER A 351 -8.72 5.43 6.91
CA SER A 351 -7.32 5.12 6.65
C SER A 351 -6.42 5.85 7.65
N PRO A 352 -5.48 5.16 8.31
CA PRO A 352 -4.59 5.80 9.27
C PRO A 352 -3.56 6.74 8.62
N SER A 353 -3.42 6.71 7.30
CA SER A 353 -2.35 7.42 6.61
C SER A 353 -2.66 7.66 5.13
N LYS A 354 -2.21 8.82 4.63
CA LYS A 354 -2.10 9.12 3.19
C LYS A 354 -0.75 8.69 2.60
N ILE A 355 0.13 8.09 3.42
CA ILE A 355 1.41 7.55 2.98
C ILE A 355 1.18 6.17 2.38
N SER A 356 1.52 6.02 1.12
CA SER A 356 1.47 4.74 0.41
C SER A 356 2.73 3.91 0.62
N CYS A 357 3.88 4.55 0.86
CA CYS A 357 5.15 3.90 1.18
C CYS A 357 6.02 4.83 2.04
N LYS A 358 6.44 4.39 3.25
CA LYS A 358 7.30 5.18 4.14
C LYS A 358 8.79 5.13 3.74
N SER A 359 9.18 4.11 3.00
CA SER A 359 10.57 3.76 2.72
C SER A 359 10.90 3.82 1.21
N ALA A 360 10.30 4.82 0.53
CA ALA A 360 10.44 4.96 -0.93
C ALA A 360 11.80 5.53 -1.36
N PHE A 361 12.53 6.20 -0.44
CA PHE A 361 13.86 6.72 -0.71
C PHE A 361 14.73 6.68 0.54
N ALA A 362 16.01 6.28 0.40
CA ALA A 362 16.95 6.30 1.51
C ALA A 362 18.38 6.53 1.00
N ILE A 363 19.14 7.40 1.67
CA ILE A 363 20.54 7.68 1.34
C ILE A 363 21.44 6.74 2.14
N THR A 364 22.42 6.14 1.47
CA THR A 364 23.34 5.20 2.10
C THR A 364 24.63 5.91 2.58
N LYS A 365 25.38 5.24 3.44
CA LYS A 365 26.71 5.68 3.85
C LYS A 365 27.74 5.74 2.70
N ALA A 366 27.44 5.19 1.54
CA ALA A 366 28.30 5.22 0.36
C ALA A 366 28.19 6.56 -0.40
N ALA A 367 27.11 7.31 -0.16
CA ALA A 367 26.89 8.61 -0.79
C ALA A 367 28.00 9.60 -0.47
N ARG A 368 28.59 10.18 -1.50
CA ARG A 368 29.67 11.18 -1.35
C ARG A 368 29.17 12.61 -1.33
N ASN A 369 27.98 12.83 -1.92
CA ASN A 369 27.36 14.15 -2.05
C ASN A 369 25.89 14.06 -1.57
N PRO A 370 25.65 13.74 -0.29
CA PRO A 370 24.30 13.54 0.22
C PRO A 370 23.42 14.80 0.12
N GLU A 371 24.03 16.00 0.16
CA GLU A 371 23.35 17.27 -0.05
C GLU A 371 22.81 17.43 -1.49
N VAL A 372 23.56 16.99 -2.49
CA VAL A 372 23.12 16.99 -3.90
C VAL A 372 21.96 16.00 -4.08
N ILE A 373 22.08 14.81 -3.47
CA ILE A 373 21.06 13.77 -3.54
C ILE A 373 19.77 14.22 -2.84
N MET A 374 19.88 14.87 -1.68
CA MET A 374 18.72 15.41 -0.96
C MET A 374 18.01 16.48 -1.78
N ARG A 375 18.76 17.42 -2.37
CA ARG A 375 18.16 18.43 -3.24
C ARG A 375 17.51 17.84 -4.48
N TRP A 376 18.13 16.80 -5.07
CA TRP A 376 17.60 16.13 -6.23
C TRP A 376 16.27 15.42 -5.92
N ILE A 377 16.18 14.70 -4.79
CA ILE A 377 14.94 14.03 -4.43
C ILE A 377 13.86 15.00 -3.97
N ASP A 378 14.22 16.15 -3.38
CA ASP A 378 13.27 17.18 -2.97
C ASP A 378 12.50 17.78 -4.15
N GLU A 379 13.07 17.80 -5.36
CA GLU A 379 12.36 18.19 -6.58
C GLU A 379 11.16 17.27 -6.89
N SER A 380 11.17 16.02 -6.41
CA SER A 380 10.01 15.11 -6.53
C SER A 380 8.87 15.49 -5.59
N TYR A 381 9.12 16.31 -4.58
CA TYR A 381 8.11 16.87 -3.67
C TYR A 381 7.66 18.28 -4.06
N GLU A 382 8.30 18.89 -5.08
CA GLU A 382 7.77 20.12 -5.65
C GLU A 382 6.34 19.86 -6.18
N PRO A 383 5.34 20.72 -5.89
CA PRO A 383 3.93 20.40 -6.13
C PRO A 383 3.58 19.93 -7.54
N GLU A 384 4.08 20.61 -8.58
CA GLU A 384 3.80 20.22 -9.96
C GLU A 384 4.55 18.95 -10.37
N ASN A 385 5.79 18.76 -9.91
CA ASN A 385 6.57 17.56 -10.16
C ASN A 385 5.94 16.34 -9.47
N SER A 386 5.47 16.48 -8.23
CA SER A 386 4.72 15.45 -7.52
C SER A 386 3.48 15.02 -8.29
N LEU A 387 2.70 15.98 -8.79
CA LEU A 387 1.52 15.69 -9.61
C LEU A 387 1.91 14.95 -10.89
N GLN A 388 2.97 15.40 -11.56
CA GLN A 388 3.45 14.77 -12.79
C GLN A 388 3.92 13.32 -12.56
N VAL A 389 4.64 13.05 -11.48
CA VAL A 389 5.04 11.69 -11.12
C VAL A 389 3.82 10.82 -10.89
N ASN A 390 2.85 11.29 -10.11
CA ASN A 390 1.68 10.50 -9.70
C ASN A 390 0.61 10.36 -10.79
N GLN A 391 0.29 11.44 -11.54
CA GLN A 391 -0.84 11.50 -12.48
C GLN A 391 -0.43 11.58 -13.95
N GLY A 392 0.88 11.71 -14.23
CA GLY A 392 1.46 11.79 -15.57
C GLY A 392 1.95 13.18 -15.96
N LEU A 393 2.89 13.22 -16.92
CA LEU A 393 3.61 14.42 -17.31
C LEU A 393 2.73 15.41 -18.08
N PHE A 394 3.01 16.70 -17.90
CA PHE A 394 2.48 17.75 -18.76
C PHE A 394 2.90 17.53 -20.21
N ASP A 395 2.01 17.89 -21.13
CA ASP A 395 2.12 17.70 -22.57
C ASP A 395 2.07 16.23 -23.05
N TYR A 396 2.04 15.23 -22.16
CA TYR A 396 1.93 13.81 -22.46
C TYR A 396 0.66 13.17 -21.89
N SER A 397 0.34 13.48 -20.65
CA SER A 397 -0.81 12.91 -19.93
C SER A 397 -1.69 13.99 -19.31
N LEU A 398 -1.10 15.12 -18.96
CA LEU A 398 -1.73 16.28 -18.34
C LEU A 398 -1.49 17.53 -19.18
N GLU A 399 -2.33 18.53 -18.99
CA GLU A 399 -2.09 19.90 -19.45
C GLU A 399 -2.52 20.92 -18.38
N LYS A 400 -1.89 22.09 -18.42
CA LYS A 400 -2.28 23.22 -17.59
C LYS A 400 -3.47 23.93 -18.24
N THR A 401 -4.46 24.28 -17.43
CA THR A 401 -5.63 25.04 -17.91
C THR A 401 -5.37 26.55 -17.84
N GLU A 402 -6.12 27.33 -18.60
CA GLU A 402 -6.03 28.79 -18.58
C GLU A 402 -6.30 29.40 -17.19
N ASN A 403 -7.04 28.69 -16.34
CA ASN A 403 -7.39 29.12 -14.99
C ASN A 403 -6.33 28.73 -13.94
N GLY A 404 -5.20 28.15 -14.34
CA GLY A 404 -4.12 27.72 -13.45
C GLY A 404 -4.38 26.38 -12.76
N GLY A 405 -5.34 25.60 -13.26
CA GLY A 405 -5.59 24.21 -12.86
C GLY A 405 -4.92 23.21 -13.80
N TYR A 406 -5.25 21.93 -13.62
CA TYR A 406 -4.71 20.81 -14.37
C TYR A 406 -5.83 19.92 -14.88
N ARG A 407 -5.67 19.33 -16.05
CA ARG A 407 -6.59 18.31 -16.56
C ARG A 407 -5.87 17.24 -17.35
N TYR A 408 -6.51 16.07 -17.46
CA TYR A 408 -5.99 14.98 -18.27
C TYR A 408 -6.18 15.27 -19.76
N LEU A 409 -5.16 14.94 -20.54
CA LEU A 409 -5.28 14.86 -22.00
C LEU A 409 -6.16 13.66 -22.39
N PRO A 410 -6.84 13.72 -23.56
CA PRO A 410 -7.58 12.58 -24.07
C PRO A 410 -6.71 11.34 -24.21
N LEU A 411 -7.19 10.19 -23.70
CA LEU A 411 -6.46 8.94 -23.83
C LEU A 411 -6.36 8.50 -25.29
N PRO A 412 -5.18 8.05 -25.75
CA PRO A 412 -5.05 7.36 -27.01
C PRO A 412 -5.95 6.09 -27.05
N GLU A 413 -6.45 5.73 -28.23
CA GLU A 413 -7.31 4.55 -28.39
C GLU A 413 -6.63 3.28 -27.84
N GLY A 414 -7.35 2.56 -26.99
CA GLY A 414 -6.89 1.32 -26.38
C GLY A 414 -5.86 1.46 -25.24
N LYS A 415 -5.53 2.69 -24.82
CA LYS A 415 -4.62 2.92 -23.69
C LYS A 415 -5.39 3.17 -22.39
N LEU A 416 -4.83 2.69 -21.28
CA LEU A 416 -5.27 3.05 -19.94
C LEU A 416 -4.47 4.25 -19.41
N GLN A 417 -5.07 5.04 -18.53
CA GLN A 417 -4.40 6.16 -17.89
C GLN A 417 -3.11 5.73 -17.18
N SER A 418 -3.16 4.61 -16.46
CA SER A 418 -1.99 4.07 -15.76
C SER A 418 -0.85 3.66 -16.70
N GLU A 419 -1.16 3.17 -17.90
CA GLU A 419 -0.13 2.85 -18.90
C GLU A 419 0.52 4.12 -19.44
N LEU A 420 -0.30 5.15 -19.72
CA LEU A 420 0.19 6.43 -20.23
C LEU A 420 1.12 7.12 -19.22
N ILE A 421 0.77 7.08 -17.93
CA ILE A 421 1.61 7.61 -16.85
C ILE A 421 2.99 6.92 -16.88
N HIS A 422 3.03 5.59 -16.92
CA HIS A 422 4.27 4.82 -16.89
C HIS A 422 5.04 4.82 -18.22
N ASP A 423 4.45 5.28 -19.33
CA ASP A 423 5.17 5.42 -20.59
C ASP A 423 6.16 6.60 -20.56
N TYR A 424 5.91 7.61 -19.73
CA TYR A 424 6.69 8.85 -19.70
C TYR A 424 7.29 9.18 -18.33
N GLY A 425 6.72 8.66 -17.25
CA GLY A 425 7.17 8.88 -15.87
C GLY A 425 7.19 7.58 -15.05
N PRO A 426 7.70 7.63 -13.83
CA PRO A 426 7.77 6.45 -12.97
C PRO A 426 6.39 6.04 -12.41
N GLY A 427 5.41 6.93 -12.41
CA GLY A 427 4.09 6.66 -11.87
C GLY A 427 4.14 6.25 -10.40
N THR A 428 3.37 5.22 -10.06
CA THR A 428 3.34 4.67 -8.68
C THR A 428 4.64 4.00 -8.26
N ASP A 429 5.57 3.71 -9.18
CA ASP A 429 6.90 3.20 -8.84
C ASP A 429 7.84 4.34 -8.37
N GLY A 430 7.44 5.62 -8.54
CA GLY A 430 8.23 6.79 -8.20
C GLY A 430 8.11 7.26 -6.75
N VAL A 431 8.86 8.33 -6.45
CA VAL A 431 8.76 9.09 -5.19
C VAL A 431 8.05 10.40 -5.47
N PHE A 432 7.01 10.70 -4.69
CA PHE A 432 6.19 11.90 -4.84
C PHE A 432 5.46 12.25 -3.54
N GLY A 433 5.02 13.49 -3.42
CA GLY A 433 4.22 13.97 -2.30
C GLY A 433 3.12 14.93 -2.78
N VAL A 434 1.99 14.39 -3.28
CA VAL A 434 0.88 15.22 -3.79
C VAL A 434 0.10 15.82 -2.63
N LEU A 435 0.20 17.14 -2.47
CA LEU A 435 -0.49 17.91 -1.44
C LEU A 435 -1.89 18.38 -1.92
N PRO A 436 -2.82 18.70 -0.99
CA PRO A 436 -4.15 19.22 -1.33
C PRO A 436 -4.09 20.44 -2.24
N GLU A 437 -3.15 21.36 -2.04
CA GLU A 437 -3.02 22.60 -2.80
C GLU A 437 -2.78 22.41 -4.31
N VAL A 438 -2.26 21.25 -4.73
CA VAL A 438 -2.10 20.89 -6.14
C VAL A 438 -3.18 19.91 -6.59
N ALA A 439 -3.57 18.98 -5.72
CA ALA A 439 -4.65 18.01 -5.99
C ALA A 439 -5.99 18.71 -6.26
N ASP A 440 -6.32 19.76 -5.50
CA ASP A 440 -7.57 20.53 -5.61
C ASP A 440 -7.68 21.30 -6.95
N LYS A 441 -6.56 21.49 -7.65
CA LYS A 441 -6.53 22.12 -8.98
C LYS A 441 -6.68 21.12 -10.13
N LEU A 442 -6.66 19.80 -9.83
CA LEU A 442 -6.81 18.76 -10.85
C LEU A 442 -8.30 18.53 -11.17
N GLU A 443 -8.66 18.61 -12.44
CA GLU A 443 -9.95 18.11 -12.90
C GLU A 443 -9.96 16.58 -12.78
N LEU A 444 -10.69 16.07 -11.77
CA LEU A 444 -10.69 14.64 -11.44
C LEU A 444 -11.24 13.78 -12.58
N ASN A 445 -10.55 12.70 -12.91
CA ASN A 445 -11.12 11.67 -13.77
C ASN A 445 -12.23 10.88 -13.04
N ALA A 446 -12.95 10.04 -13.79
CA ALA A 446 -14.12 9.32 -13.26
C ALA A 446 -13.81 8.51 -11.98
N ASN A 447 -12.63 7.90 -11.89
CA ASN A 447 -12.25 7.08 -10.72
C ASN A 447 -11.95 7.94 -9.49
N LEU A 448 -11.19 9.03 -9.66
CA LEU A 448 -10.88 9.95 -8.57
C LEU A 448 -12.14 10.70 -8.09
N LYS A 449 -13.03 11.08 -9.04
CA LYS A 449 -14.29 11.70 -8.72
C LYS A 449 -15.19 10.79 -7.88
N GLU A 450 -15.34 9.53 -8.29
CA GLU A 450 -16.09 8.54 -7.51
C GLU A 450 -15.54 8.38 -6.10
N ARG A 451 -14.20 8.32 -5.95
CA ARG A 451 -13.56 8.20 -4.63
C ARG A 451 -13.85 9.41 -3.74
N ALA A 452 -13.75 10.62 -4.28
CA ALA A 452 -14.07 11.83 -3.54
C ALA A 452 -15.55 11.87 -3.11
N GLU A 453 -16.48 11.50 -4.00
CA GLU A 453 -17.92 11.40 -3.68
C GLU A 453 -18.19 10.33 -2.60
N LEU A 454 -17.48 9.20 -2.64
CA LEU A 454 -17.59 8.14 -1.63
C LEU A 454 -17.02 8.58 -0.28
N ASP A 455 -15.90 9.31 -0.26
CA ASP A 455 -15.34 9.84 0.99
C ASP A 455 -16.29 10.85 1.65
N GLU A 456 -16.91 11.75 0.86
CA GLU A 456 -17.94 12.65 1.37
C GLU A 456 -19.15 11.88 1.92
N PHE A 457 -19.56 10.80 1.25
CA PHE A 457 -20.68 9.96 1.67
C PHE A 457 -20.38 9.22 2.99
N TYR A 458 -19.15 8.74 3.20
CA TYR A 458 -18.74 8.01 4.40
C TYR A 458 -18.29 8.92 5.56
N ALA A 459 -17.92 10.17 5.30
CA ALA A 459 -17.39 11.11 6.30
C ALA A 459 -18.22 11.23 7.60
N PRO A 460 -19.58 11.21 7.59
CA PRO A 460 -20.38 11.27 8.80
C PRO A 460 -20.22 10.06 9.74
N TYR A 461 -19.71 8.95 9.24
CA TYR A 461 -19.58 7.67 9.94
C TYR A 461 -18.15 7.36 10.38
N ASN A 462 -17.20 8.13 9.87
CA ASN A 462 -15.79 7.92 10.14
C ASN A 462 -15.45 8.20 11.59
N VAL A 463 -14.75 7.27 12.24
CA VAL A 463 -14.19 7.51 13.57
C VAL A 463 -13.12 8.60 13.53
N PRO A 464 -12.94 9.39 14.60
CA PRO A 464 -11.83 10.33 14.70
C PRO A 464 -10.47 9.66 14.43
N LEU A 465 -9.53 10.40 13.86
CA LEU A 465 -8.22 9.84 13.49
C LEU A 465 -7.43 9.34 14.71
N GLU A 466 -7.62 9.97 15.87
CA GLU A 466 -7.05 9.54 17.16
C GLU A 466 -7.56 8.17 17.65
N ASN A 467 -8.68 7.68 17.10
CA ASN A 467 -9.24 6.36 17.39
C ASN A 467 -8.79 5.28 16.40
N VAL A 468 -8.03 5.65 15.38
CA VAL A 468 -7.42 4.70 14.43
C VAL A 468 -5.98 4.45 14.85
N TYR A 469 -5.55 3.19 14.90
CA TYR A 469 -4.14 2.91 15.20
C TYR A 469 -3.25 3.50 14.08
N PRO A 470 -2.29 4.39 14.43
CA PRO A 470 -1.51 5.08 13.42
C PRO A 470 -0.49 4.17 12.75
N SER A 471 -0.07 4.55 11.55
CA SER A 471 1.02 3.88 10.85
C SER A 471 2.37 4.30 11.46
N VAL A 472 2.83 3.61 12.51
CA VAL A 472 4.08 3.91 13.24
C VAL A 472 5.29 3.16 12.69
N LEU A 473 6.50 3.60 13.06
CA LEU A 473 7.73 2.81 12.92
C LEU A 473 8.08 2.15 14.26
N PHE A 474 8.27 0.84 14.23
CA PHE A 474 8.75 0.07 15.38
C PHE A 474 10.28 0.09 15.43
N ASP A 475 10.88 -0.03 16.62
CA ASP A 475 12.33 -0.24 16.73
C ASP A 475 12.72 -1.69 16.44
N ILE A 476 14.03 -1.96 16.38
CA ILE A 476 14.52 -3.29 15.97
C ILE A 476 14.16 -4.38 16.98
N GLU A 477 14.15 -4.07 18.27
CA GLU A 477 13.80 -5.03 19.32
C GLU A 477 12.29 -5.32 19.30
N GLU A 478 11.47 -4.30 19.08
CA GLU A 478 10.03 -4.42 18.88
C GLU A 478 9.72 -5.26 17.62
N ILE A 479 10.37 -4.97 16.49
CA ILE A 479 10.23 -5.73 15.23
C ILE A 479 10.54 -7.20 15.43
N ASP A 480 11.69 -7.51 16.06
CA ASP A 480 12.10 -8.88 16.33
C ASP A 480 11.07 -9.60 17.22
N ARG A 481 10.56 -8.91 18.23
CA ARG A 481 9.57 -9.48 19.13
C ARG A 481 8.20 -9.64 18.49
N ILE A 482 7.74 -8.62 17.76
CA ILE A 482 6.49 -8.65 16.99
C ILE A 482 6.50 -9.84 16.01
N SER A 483 7.61 -10.06 15.30
CA SER A 483 7.68 -11.14 14.29
C SER A 483 7.44 -12.53 14.89
N VAL A 484 7.87 -12.75 16.13
CA VAL A 484 7.65 -14.00 16.87
C VAL A 484 6.19 -14.11 17.35
N LEU A 485 5.68 -13.04 18.01
CA LEU A 485 4.33 -13.03 18.58
C LEU A 485 3.25 -13.10 17.51
N LYS A 486 3.39 -12.25 16.49
CA LYS A 486 2.42 -12.11 15.39
C LYS A 486 2.16 -13.42 14.68
N THR A 487 3.21 -14.23 14.41
CA THR A 487 3.06 -15.49 13.67
C THR A 487 2.07 -16.44 14.34
N ASP A 488 2.18 -16.62 15.65
CA ASP A 488 1.32 -17.54 16.39
C ASP A 488 -0.08 -16.94 16.67
N ILE A 489 -0.12 -15.63 16.99
CA ILE A 489 -1.39 -14.94 17.29
C ILE A 489 -2.24 -14.82 16.03
N ASP A 490 -1.70 -14.30 14.92
CA ASP A 490 -2.46 -14.13 13.67
C ASP A 490 -2.98 -15.46 13.15
N ALA A 491 -2.11 -16.50 13.09
CA ALA A 491 -2.54 -17.82 12.64
C ALA A 491 -3.68 -18.39 13.50
N TYR A 492 -3.66 -18.14 14.82
CA TYR A 492 -4.71 -18.58 15.73
C TYR A 492 -6.00 -17.77 15.55
N VAL A 493 -5.92 -16.45 15.40
CA VAL A 493 -7.06 -15.57 15.14
C VAL A 493 -7.70 -15.91 13.80
N GLU A 494 -6.93 -15.93 12.72
CA GLU A 494 -7.43 -16.22 11.37
C GLU A 494 -8.11 -17.59 11.27
N GLN A 495 -7.52 -18.61 11.91
CA GLN A 495 -8.11 -19.95 11.93
C GLN A 495 -9.47 -19.96 12.63
N ASN A 496 -9.59 -19.31 13.80
CA ASN A 496 -10.83 -19.26 14.56
C ASN A 496 -11.87 -18.38 13.85
N TYR A 497 -11.47 -17.22 13.33
CA TYR A 497 -12.30 -16.33 12.51
C TYR A 497 -12.98 -17.11 11.36
N ALA A 498 -12.19 -17.79 10.53
CA ALA A 498 -12.73 -18.55 9.42
C ALA A 498 -13.60 -19.74 9.86
N ASN A 499 -13.22 -20.45 10.95
CA ASN A 499 -14.00 -21.56 11.49
C ASN A 499 -15.33 -21.08 12.06
N TRP A 500 -15.34 -20.03 12.86
CA TRP A 500 -16.57 -19.56 13.51
C TRP A 500 -17.55 -18.97 12.50
N ILE A 501 -17.08 -18.19 11.51
CA ILE A 501 -17.97 -17.71 10.45
C ILE A 501 -18.53 -18.87 9.63
N SER A 502 -17.70 -19.87 9.29
CA SER A 502 -18.15 -20.98 8.42
C SER A 502 -18.90 -22.10 9.15
N LYS A 503 -18.61 -22.36 10.44
CA LYS A 503 -19.13 -23.53 11.18
C LYS A 503 -19.87 -23.17 12.47
N GLY A 504 -19.70 -21.92 12.98
CA GLY A 504 -20.22 -21.51 14.29
C GLY A 504 -19.37 -22.01 15.45
N GLY A 505 -19.91 -21.90 16.66
CA GLY A 505 -19.28 -22.39 17.89
C GLY A 505 -18.57 -21.34 18.74
N ILE A 506 -18.59 -20.06 18.31
CA ILE A 506 -17.87 -18.99 19.04
C ILE A 506 -18.36 -18.83 20.47
N GLU A 507 -19.67 -18.95 20.73
CA GLU A 507 -20.25 -18.78 22.07
C GLU A 507 -19.66 -19.78 23.08
N GLU A 508 -19.52 -21.06 22.68
CA GLU A 508 -18.96 -22.09 23.54
C GLU A 508 -17.45 -22.06 23.65
N GLU A 509 -16.76 -21.51 22.65
CA GLU A 509 -15.30 -21.55 22.53
C GLU A 509 -14.63 -20.25 22.99
N TRP A 510 -15.39 -19.15 23.14
CA TRP A 510 -14.88 -17.81 23.36
C TRP A 510 -13.93 -17.68 24.55
N ASP A 511 -14.33 -18.17 25.73
CA ASP A 511 -13.50 -18.07 26.92
C ASP A 511 -12.17 -18.82 26.77
N ALA A 512 -12.21 -19.99 26.16
CA ALA A 512 -11.02 -20.78 25.89
C ALA A 512 -10.10 -20.12 24.85
N TYR A 513 -10.69 -19.44 23.88
CA TYR A 513 -9.99 -18.69 22.86
C TYR A 513 -9.23 -17.49 23.48
N VAL A 514 -9.89 -16.68 24.30
CA VAL A 514 -9.26 -15.53 24.99
C VAL A 514 -8.13 -16.00 25.91
N GLU A 515 -8.33 -17.07 26.67
CA GLU A 515 -7.28 -17.65 27.51
C GLU A 515 -6.09 -18.19 26.66
N LYS A 516 -6.36 -18.71 25.47
CA LYS A 516 -5.29 -19.15 24.56
C LYS A 516 -4.53 -17.96 23.99
N LEU A 517 -5.18 -16.84 23.62
CA LEU A 517 -4.48 -15.61 23.21
C LEU A 517 -3.54 -15.09 24.30
N LYS A 518 -3.97 -15.09 25.56
CA LYS A 518 -3.11 -14.75 26.70
C LYS A 518 -1.91 -15.70 26.80
N ALA A 519 -2.12 -16.99 26.61
CA ALA A 519 -1.05 -17.98 26.59
C ALA A 519 -0.07 -17.82 25.38
N LEU A 520 -0.52 -17.17 24.32
CA LEU A 520 0.28 -16.75 23.16
C LEU A 520 0.91 -15.37 23.36
N HIS A 521 0.83 -14.80 24.56
CA HIS A 521 1.39 -13.50 24.94
C HIS A 521 0.76 -12.29 24.23
N VAL A 522 -0.55 -12.32 23.97
CA VAL A 522 -1.25 -11.17 23.35
C VAL A 522 -1.10 -9.89 24.17
N ASP A 523 -1.02 -9.99 25.51
CA ASP A 523 -0.83 -8.81 26.37
C ASP A 523 0.52 -8.13 26.13
N GLU A 524 1.59 -8.91 25.89
CA GLU A 524 2.89 -8.37 25.49
C GLU A 524 2.84 -7.74 24.10
N TYR A 525 2.11 -8.37 23.17
CA TYR A 525 1.89 -7.85 21.82
C TYR A 525 1.20 -6.49 21.85
N ILE A 526 0.12 -6.36 22.62
CA ILE A 526 -0.58 -5.09 22.84
C ILE A 526 0.35 -4.05 23.48
N GLN A 527 1.15 -4.44 24.47
CA GLN A 527 2.08 -3.53 25.14
C GLN A 527 3.12 -2.93 24.16
N ILE A 528 3.63 -3.72 23.22
CA ILE A 528 4.58 -3.22 22.20
C ILE A 528 3.88 -2.18 21.31
N TYR A 529 2.65 -2.46 20.87
CA TYR A 529 1.86 -1.53 20.08
C TYR A 529 1.51 -0.26 20.86
N GLN A 530 1.21 -0.36 22.17
CA GLN A 530 0.99 0.79 23.02
C GLN A 530 2.24 1.68 23.13
N GLN A 531 3.42 1.09 23.32
CA GLN A 531 4.67 1.85 23.41
C GLN A 531 4.97 2.61 22.11
N ALA A 532 4.72 1.99 20.97
CA ALA A 532 4.89 2.62 19.67
C ALA A 532 3.87 3.75 19.46
N TYR A 533 2.61 3.53 19.87
CA TYR A 533 1.57 4.56 19.86
C TYR A 533 1.93 5.74 20.76
N ASP A 534 2.43 5.49 21.96
CA ASP A 534 2.80 6.55 22.92
C ASP A 534 3.90 7.46 22.35
N ARG A 535 4.88 6.89 21.64
CA ARG A 535 5.91 7.68 20.94
C ARG A 535 5.30 8.55 19.84
N TYR A 536 4.42 7.97 19.03
CA TYR A 536 3.71 8.68 17.98
C TYR A 536 2.84 9.81 18.54
N ALA A 537 2.00 9.53 19.56
CA ALA A 537 1.12 10.49 20.19
C ALA A 537 1.89 11.67 20.81
N LYS A 538 3.08 11.39 21.37
CA LYS A 538 3.98 12.42 21.88
C LYS A 538 4.50 13.32 20.75
N THR A 539 4.92 12.75 19.63
CA THR A 539 5.37 13.53 18.45
C THR A 539 4.25 14.39 17.90
N MET A 540 3.01 13.89 17.93
CA MET A 540 1.81 14.62 17.53
C MET A 540 1.35 15.68 18.55
N GLY A 541 1.95 15.72 19.74
CA GLY A 541 1.53 16.63 20.82
C GLY A 541 0.17 16.27 21.44
N TRP A 542 -0.27 15.02 21.30
CA TRP A 542 -1.52 14.52 21.90
C TRP A 542 -1.35 14.13 23.36
N THR A 543 -0.13 13.85 23.78
CA THR A 543 0.24 13.54 25.17
C THR A 543 1.42 14.43 25.61
N GLU A 544 1.55 14.69 26.96
CA GLU A 544 2.65 15.49 27.53
C GLU A 544 4.02 14.78 27.48
#